data_cbf4b7a5a944a90b92b42bf77b0d9c5e
#
_entry.id   cbf4b7a5a944a90b92b42bf77b0d9c5e
#
_cell.length_a   1.000
_cell.length_b   1.000
_cell.length_c   1.000
_cell.angle_alpha   90.00
_cell.angle_beta   90.00
_cell.angle_gamma   90.00
#
_symmetry.space_group_name_H-M   'P 1'
#
loop_
_entity.id
_entity.type
_entity.pdbx_description
1 polymer ?
#
loop_
_entity_poly.entity_id
_entity_poly.type
_entity_poly.pdbx_seq_one_letter_code
_entity_poly.pdbx_strand_id
1 'polypeptide(L)'
;MKEKRLRGWLCGILLLLAVLTGVCAWEIYRSYHGLEEQEYTIRSDKVDAPVTLAVISDLHDHEFGQNNEELVEKIRNIDPDVILMDGDMLNAISEDDHVVITLLEQLTGDYPVYYSLGNHEENYMARQKSKRLWKDIQNTGAVLLDQTYKRVS
;
A
#
# COMPACT_ATOMS: atom_id res chain seq x y z
N MET A 1 25.44 -50.19 -14.70
CA MET A 1 25.21 -49.67 -13.31
C MET A 1 25.44 -48.17 -13.18
N LYS A 2 26.49 -47.58 -13.78
CA LYS A 2 26.80 -46.12 -13.68
C LYS A 2 25.73 -45.23 -14.30
N GLU A 3 25.16 -45.56 -15.46
CA GLU A 3 24.11 -44.76 -16.11
C GLU A 3 22.80 -44.64 -15.31
N LYS A 4 22.35 -45.75 -14.67
CA LYS A 4 21.14 -45.70 -13.82
C LYS A 4 21.35 -44.81 -12.61
N ARG A 5 22.54 -44.80 -12.01
CA ARG A 5 22.89 -43.88 -10.91
C ARG A 5 22.91 -42.42 -11.35
N LEU A 6 23.52 -42.15 -12.52
CA LEU A 6 23.59 -40.78 -13.07
C LEU A 6 22.19 -40.27 -13.40
N ARG A 7 21.32 -41.07 -14.01
CA ARG A 7 19.92 -40.71 -14.27
C ARG A 7 19.15 -40.43 -12.98
N GLY A 8 19.33 -41.21 -11.92
CA GLY A 8 18.74 -40.99 -10.62
C GLY A 8 19.19 -39.66 -10.01
N TRP A 9 20.46 -39.33 -10.10
CA TRP A 9 21.05 -38.08 -9.67
C TRP A 9 20.47 -36.86 -10.42
N LEU A 10 20.41 -36.98 -11.75
CA LEU A 10 19.83 -35.94 -12.60
C LEU A 10 18.34 -35.70 -12.28
N CYS A 11 17.57 -36.77 -12.10
CA CYS A 11 16.17 -36.64 -11.67
C CYS A 11 16.04 -35.98 -10.32
N GLY A 12 16.91 -36.29 -9.35
CA GLY A 12 16.93 -35.65 -8.04
C GLY A 12 17.25 -34.14 -8.11
N ILE A 13 18.22 -33.77 -8.94
CA ILE A 13 18.58 -32.37 -9.16
C ILE A 13 17.42 -31.62 -9.85
N LEU A 14 16.81 -32.20 -10.87
CA LEU A 14 15.67 -31.58 -11.56
C LEU A 14 14.47 -31.39 -10.63
N LEU A 15 14.19 -32.38 -9.77
CA LEU A 15 13.14 -32.27 -8.77
C LEU A 15 13.44 -31.14 -7.78
N LEU A 16 14.67 -31.06 -7.27
CA LEU A 16 15.08 -29.98 -6.36
C LEU A 16 14.94 -28.61 -7.01
N LEU A 17 15.40 -28.46 -8.26
CA LEU A 17 15.24 -27.20 -9.01
C LEU A 17 13.77 -26.84 -9.20
N ALA A 18 12.91 -27.81 -9.53
CA ALA A 18 11.48 -27.57 -9.67
C ALA A 18 10.83 -27.08 -8.35
N VAL A 19 11.20 -27.70 -7.23
CA VAL A 19 10.71 -27.28 -5.90
C VAL A 19 11.20 -25.85 -5.57
N LEU A 20 12.49 -25.57 -5.77
CA LEU A 20 13.05 -24.23 -5.54
C LEU A 20 12.37 -23.17 -6.41
N THR A 21 12.16 -23.47 -7.68
CA THR A 21 11.44 -22.55 -8.59
C THR A 21 10.00 -22.33 -8.12
N GLY A 22 9.31 -23.36 -7.67
CA GLY A 22 7.95 -23.27 -7.12
C GLY A 22 7.89 -22.40 -5.86
N VAL A 23 8.84 -22.59 -4.93
CA VAL A 23 8.95 -21.77 -3.72
C VAL A 23 9.23 -20.31 -4.07
N CYS A 24 10.21 -20.04 -4.96
CA CYS A 24 10.51 -18.69 -5.39
C CYS A 24 9.30 -18.00 -6.05
N ALA A 25 8.60 -18.72 -6.94
CA ALA A 25 7.41 -18.19 -7.59
C ALA A 25 6.30 -17.89 -6.58
N TRP A 26 6.10 -18.75 -5.59
CA TRP A 26 5.15 -18.54 -4.51
C TRP A 26 5.49 -17.32 -3.66
N GLU A 27 6.77 -17.17 -3.24
CA GLU A 27 7.20 -16.01 -2.44
C GLU A 27 7.08 -14.70 -3.24
N ILE A 28 7.40 -14.72 -4.53
CA ILE A 28 7.18 -13.57 -5.42
C ILE A 28 5.68 -13.25 -5.49
N TYR A 29 4.83 -14.24 -5.75
CA TYR A 29 3.39 -14.04 -5.80
C TYR A 29 2.85 -13.45 -4.49
N ARG A 30 3.25 -14.02 -3.35
CA ARG A 30 2.85 -13.55 -2.02
C ARG A 30 3.33 -12.13 -1.74
N SER A 31 4.55 -11.78 -2.16
CA SER A 31 5.10 -10.44 -1.99
C SER A 31 4.37 -9.37 -2.79
N TYR A 32 3.82 -9.74 -3.96
CA TYR A 32 3.06 -8.81 -4.79
C TYR A 32 1.58 -8.69 -4.43
N HIS A 33 0.98 -9.75 -3.84
CA HIS A 33 -0.47 -9.80 -3.60
C HIS A 33 -0.82 -9.88 -2.12
N GLY A 34 0.18 -10.06 -1.25
CA GLY A 34 -0.06 -10.16 0.19
C GLY A 34 -0.15 -8.80 0.85
N LEU A 35 -1.29 -8.49 1.47
CA LEU A 35 -1.45 -7.36 2.35
C LEU A 35 -0.93 -7.72 3.74
N GLU A 36 0.23 -7.19 4.12
CA GLU A 36 0.85 -7.42 5.43
C GLU A 36 0.60 -6.23 6.35
N GLU A 37 0.25 -6.51 7.59
CA GLU A 37 0.09 -5.52 8.64
C GLU A 37 1.25 -5.61 9.61
N GLN A 38 1.78 -4.45 9.99
CA GLN A 38 2.79 -4.33 11.03
C GLN A 38 2.29 -3.39 12.12
N GLU A 39 2.28 -3.85 13.36
CA GLU A 39 1.86 -3.07 14.51
C GLU A 39 3.07 -2.53 15.29
N TYR A 40 3.02 -1.25 15.61
CA TYR A 40 4.02 -0.56 16.41
C TYR A 40 3.36 0.20 17.56
N THR A 41 3.85 0.02 18.77
CA THR A 41 3.42 0.80 19.93
C THR A 41 4.47 1.83 20.30
N ILE A 42 4.11 3.11 20.21
CA ILE A 42 4.96 4.24 20.62
C ILE A 42 4.36 4.83 21.90
N ARG A 43 5.18 4.95 22.94
CA ARG A 43 4.75 5.56 24.22
C ARG A 43 5.26 7.01 24.30
N SER A 44 4.36 7.92 24.66
CA SER A 44 4.67 9.32 24.87
C SER A 44 3.88 9.87 26.06
N ASP A 45 4.52 10.67 26.88
CA ASP A 45 3.89 11.45 27.97
C ASP A 45 3.19 12.74 27.48
N LYS A 46 3.20 12.96 26.17
CA LYS A 46 2.52 14.08 25.49
C LYS A 46 1.09 13.72 25.02
N VAL A 47 0.69 12.48 25.18
CA VAL A 47 -0.60 11.96 24.75
C VAL A 47 -1.34 11.40 25.96
N ASP A 48 -2.51 11.95 26.26
CA ASP A 48 -3.28 11.64 27.47
C ASP A 48 -4.11 10.33 27.32
N ALA A 49 -4.38 9.91 26.09
CA ALA A 49 -5.14 8.69 25.79
C ALA A 49 -4.49 7.92 24.63
N PRO A 50 -4.68 6.59 24.55
CA PRO A 50 -4.24 5.82 23.37
C PRO A 50 -4.89 6.37 22.10
N VAL A 51 -4.12 6.46 21.03
CA VAL A 51 -4.58 6.85 19.69
C VAL A 51 -4.05 5.81 18.70
N THR A 52 -4.95 5.24 17.90
CA THR A 52 -4.61 4.27 16.85
C THR A 52 -4.49 4.99 15.51
N LEU A 53 -3.33 4.91 14.90
CA LEU A 53 -3.06 5.47 13.58
C LEU A 53 -2.89 4.33 12.58
N ALA A 54 -3.66 4.35 11.50
CA ALA A 54 -3.36 3.53 10.33
C ALA A 54 -2.50 4.34 9.37
N VAL A 55 -1.34 3.81 9.00
CA VAL A 55 -0.43 4.47 8.05
C VAL A 55 -0.34 3.63 6.79
N ILE A 56 -0.58 4.27 5.65
CA ILE A 56 -0.52 3.66 4.32
C ILE A 56 0.47 4.48 3.49
N SER A 57 1.42 3.80 2.86
CA SER A 57 2.38 4.42 1.96
C SER A 57 2.74 3.49 0.80
N ASP A 58 3.28 4.05 -0.28
CA ASP A 58 3.86 3.30 -1.40
C ASP A 58 2.89 2.28 -2.04
N LEU A 59 1.62 2.65 -2.21
CA LEU A 59 0.62 1.79 -2.85
C LEU A 59 0.92 1.60 -4.35
N HIS A 60 1.45 2.63 -5.02
CA HIS A 60 1.87 2.60 -6.44
C HIS A 60 0.80 2.02 -7.38
N ASP A 61 -0.44 2.49 -7.27
CA ASP A 61 -1.63 1.99 -8.00
C ASP A 61 -1.94 0.50 -7.79
N HIS A 62 -1.33 -0.13 -6.78
CA HIS A 62 -1.68 -1.50 -6.47
C HIS A 62 -3.08 -1.57 -5.85
N GLU A 63 -3.87 -2.55 -6.27
CA GLU A 63 -5.17 -2.83 -5.69
C GLU A 63 -5.16 -4.16 -4.94
N PHE A 64 -5.52 -4.11 -3.67
CA PHE A 64 -5.77 -5.29 -2.84
C PHE A 64 -7.26 -5.65 -2.91
N GLY A 65 -7.60 -6.61 -3.79
CA GLY A 65 -8.97 -6.87 -4.19
C GLY A 65 -9.51 -5.81 -5.15
N GLN A 66 -10.77 -5.92 -5.54
CA GLN A 66 -11.40 -4.96 -6.45
C GLN A 66 -11.61 -3.61 -5.74
N ASN A 67 -11.09 -2.52 -6.31
CA ASN A 67 -11.14 -1.18 -5.71
C ASN A 67 -10.56 -1.14 -4.28
N ASN A 68 -9.54 -1.91 -3.98
CA ASN A 68 -8.92 -2.00 -2.65
C ASN A 68 -9.85 -2.51 -1.53
N GLU A 69 -10.85 -3.33 -1.84
CA GLU A 69 -11.81 -3.82 -0.83
C GLU A 69 -11.15 -4.56 0.33
N GLU A 70 -10.09 -5.34 0.06
CA GLU A 70 -9.34 -6.06 1.11
C GLU A 70 -8.58 -5.11 2.04
N LEU A 71 -7.98 -4.05 1.48
CA LEU A 71 -7.29 -3.01 2.25
C LEU A 71 -8.29 -2.21 3.11
N VAL A 72 -9.42 -1.83 2.53
CA VAL A 72 -10.49 -1.09 3.23
C VAL A 72 -11.07 -1.92 4.37
N GLU A 73 -11.36 -3.21 4.13
CA GLU A 73 -11.84 -4.12 5.16
C GLU A 73 -10.83 -4.27 6.30
N LYS A 74 -9.55 -4.38 5.96
CA LYS A 74 -8.48 -4.48 6.96
C LYS A 74 -8.39 -3.22 7.82
N ILE A 75 -8.48 -2.03 7.22
CA ILE A 75 -8.49 -0.76 7.94
C ILE A 75 -9.71 -0.66 8.85
N ARG A 76 -10.89 -1.05 8.37
CA ARG A 76 -12.11 -1.07 9.19
C ARG A 76 -12.02 -2.04 10.38
N ASN A 77 -11.32 -3.17 10.21
CA ASN A 77 -11.09 -4.12 11.29
C ASN A 77 -10.12 -3.59 12.36
N ILE A 78 -9.17 -2.71 11.97
CA ILE A 78 -8.28 -1.99 12.90
C ILE A 78 -9.05 -0.91 13.65
N ASP A 79 -10.07 -0.32 13.03
CA ASP A 79 -10.87 0.80 13.54
C ASP A 79 -10.00 1.96 14.06
N PRO A 80 -9.16 2.59 13.20
CA PRO A 80 -8.22 3.59 13.61
C PRO A 80 -8.92 4.93 13.94
N ASP A 81 -8.36 5.70 14.86
CA ASP A 81 -8.81 7.08 15.13
C ASP A 81 -8.47 8.03 13.97
N VAL A 82 -7.39 7.73 13.22
CA VAL A 82 -6.90 8.55 12.12
C VAL A 82 -6.20 7.68 11.10
N ILE A 83 -6.36 8.02 9.82
CA ILE A 83 -5.62 7.43 8.70
C ILE A 83 -4.62 8.45 8.16
N LEU A 84 -3.36 8.03 8.01
CA LEU A 84 -2.29 8.79 7.37
C LEU A 84 -1.92 8.12 6.04
N MET A 85 -2.07 8.83 4.94
CA MET A 85 -1.54 8.41 3.64
C MET A 85 -0.26 9.18 3.36
N ASP A 86 0.88 8.48 3.44
CA ASP A 86 2.22 9.09 3.42
C ASP A 86 2.88 9.03 2.04
N GLY A 87 2.11 9.43 1.02
CA GLY A 87 2.57 9.58 -0.36
C GLY A 87 2.85 8.29 -1.12
N ASP A 88 3.20 8.47 -2.39
CA ASP A 88 3.49 7.42 -3.37
C ASP A 88 2.33 6.40 -3.51
N MET A 89 1.09 6.92 -3.41
CA MET A 89 -0.12 6.11 -3.59
C MET A 89 -0.35 5.76 -5.05
N LEU A 90 0.08 6.61 -5.98
CA LEU A 90 0.03 6.36 -7.42
C LEU A 90 1.43 6.34 -8.04
N ASN A 91 1.53 5.83 -9.27
CA ASN A 91 2.79 5.89 -10.01
C ASN A 91 2.93 7.21 -10.77
N ALA A 92 4.16 7.70 -10.91
CA ALA A 92 4.46 8.89 -11.70
C ALA A 92 4.03 8.78 -13.18
N ILE A 93 3.88 7.55 -13.68
CA ILE A 93 3.49 7.26 -15.07
C ILE A 93 2.02 6.86 -15.23
N SER A 94 1.23 6.87 -14.16
CA SER A 94 -0.19 6.53 -14.19
C SER A 94 -0.95 7.36 -15.22
N GLU A 95 -1.96 6.77 -15.83
CA GLU A 95 -2.81 7.46 -16.80
C GLU A 95 -3.84 8.35 -16.09
N ASP A 96 -4.34 7.90 -14.95
CA ASP A 96 -5.29 8.60 -14.09
C ASP A 96 -4.99 8.38 -12.59
N ASP A 97 -5.85 8.92 -11.73
CA ASP A 97 -5.76 8.88 -10.26
C ASP A 97 -6.88 8.02 -9.63
N HIS A 98 -7.52 7.18 -10.45
CA HIS A 98 -8.71 6.42 -10.05
C HIS A 98 -8.50 5.58 -8.78
N VAL A 99 -7.38 4.85 -8.70
CA VAL A 99 -7.11 3.93 -7.59
C VAL A 99 -7.04 4.69 -6.26
N VAL A 100 -6.30 5.79 -6.21
CA VAL A 100 -6.15 6.58 -4.98
C VAL A 100 -7.45 7.32 -4.62
N ILE A 101 -8.14 7.87 -5.60
CA ILE A 101 -9.40 8.60 -5.35
C ILE A 101 -10.49 7.65 -4.85
N THR A 102 -10.65 6.49 -5.47
CA THR A 102 -11.63 5.47 -5.05
C THR A 102 -11.34 4.97 -3.64
N LEU A 103 -10.06 4.78 -3.28
CA LEU A 103 -9.67 4.39 -1.93
C LEU A 103 -10.02 5.49 -0.91
N LEU A 104 -9.70 6.74 -1.23
CA LEU A 104 -10.03 7.89 -0.38
C LEU A 104 -11.54 8.04 -0.15
N GLU A 105 -12.36 7.93 -1.21
CA GLU A 105 -13.82 8.02 -1.12
C GLU A 105 -14.41 6.95 -0.19
N GLN A 106 -13.82 5.76 -0.13
CA GLN A 106 -14.26 4.68 0.75
C GLN A 106 -13.88 4.90 2.22
N LEU A 107 -12.83 5.67 2.50
CA LEU A 107 -12.29 5.84 3.85
C LEU A 107 -12.72 7.16 4.51
N THR A 108 -12.82 8.25 3.74
CA THR A 108 -13.10 9.59 4.28
C THR A 108 -14.51 9.76 4.84
N GLY A 109 -15.44 8.89 4.48
CA GLY A 109 -16.79 8.85 5.06
C GLY A 109 -16.82 8.36 6.50
N ASP A 110 -15.88 7.51 6.87
CA ASP A 110 -15.84 6.83 8.16
C ASP A 110 -14.73 7.37 9.08
N TYR A 111 -13.60 7.85 8.49
CA TYR A 111 -12.39 8.22 9.23
C TYR A 111 -11.83 9.59 8.82
N PRO A 112 -11.18 10.31 9.76
CA PRO A 112 -10.31 11.44 9.41
C PRO A 112 -9.10 10.93 8.61
N VAL A 113 -8.98 11.35 7.35
CA VAL A 113 -7.86 10.97 6.47
C VAL A 113 -6.97 12.16 6.20
N TYR A 114 -5.68 12.01 6.47
CA TYR A 114 -4.65 13.00 6.16
C TYR A 114 -3.74 12.45 5.08
N TYR A 115 -3.50 13.24 4.05
CA TYR A 115 -2.72 12.84 2.88
C TYR A 115 -1.52 13.76 2.70
N SER A 116 -0.31 13.21 2.62
CA SER A 116 0.88 13.90 2.17
C SER A 116 1.25 13.42 0.76
N LEU A 117 1.80 14.32 -0.06
CA LEU A 117 2.26 13.98 -1.40
C LEU A 117 3.64 13.33 -1.32
N GLY A 118 3.84 12.26 -2.09
CA GLY A 118 5.14 11.69 -2.37
C GLY A 118 5.74 12.23 -3.67
N ASN A 119 6.92 11.75 -4.01
CA ASN A 119 7.58 12.16 -5.25
C ASN A 119 6.86 11.62 -6.51
N HIS A 120 6.11 10.55 -6.40
CA HIS A 120 5.31 10.01 -7.51
C HIS A 120 4.13 10.92 -7.84
N GLU A 121 3.41 11.44 -6.85
CA GLU A 121 2.34 12.44 -7.06
C GLU A 121 2.88 13.72 -7.69
N GLU A 122 4.02 14.22 -7.21
CA GLU A 122 4.63 15.43 -7.77
C GLU A 122 5.03 15.22 -9.24
N ASN A 123 5.66 14.09 -9.56
CA ASN A 123 6.04 13.73 -10.92
C ASN A 123 4.84 13.51 -11.83
N TYR A 124 3.78 12.86 -11.32
CA TYR A 124 2.51 12.69 -12.04
C TYR A 124 1.91 14.05 -12.42
N MET A 125 1.76 14.96 -11.45
CA MET A 125 1.23 16.30 -11.70
C MET A 125 2.11 17.12 -12.65
N ALA A 126 3.43 17.00 -12.54
CA ALA A 126 4.37 17.66 -13.44
C ALA A 126 4.23 17.15 -14.87
N ARG A 127 4.09 15.84 -15.06
CA ARG A 127 3.87 15.19 -16.36
C ARG A 127 2.52 15.60 -16.98
N GLN A 128 1.47 15.63 -16.20
CA GLN A 128 0.14 16.06 -16.61
C GLN A 128 0.04 17.58 -16.83
N LYS A 129 1.06 18.35 -16.40
CA LYS A 129 1.03 19.83 -16.34
C LYS A 129 -0.22 20.36 -15.65
N SER A 130 -0.68 19.68 -14.62
CA SER A 130 -1.94 19.94 -13.95
C SER A 130 -1.84 19.65 -12.45
N LYS A 131 -2.45 20.48 -11.64
CA LYS A 131 -2.67 20.25 -10.21
C LYS A 131 -4.05 19.67 -9.92
N ARG A 132 -4.65 18.97 -10.88
CA ARG A 132 -5.98 18.39 -10.74
C ARG A 132 -6.03 17.40 -9.59
N LEU A 133 -5.02 16.54 -9.44
CA LEU A 133 -4.91 15.57 -8.36
C LEU A 133 -5.13 16.20 -6.96
N TRP A 134 -4.59 17.41 -6.72
CA TRP A 134 -4.82 18.14 -5.47
C TRP A 134 -6.30 18.35 -5.17
N LYS A 135 -7.03 18.79 -6.20
CA LYS A 135 -8.47 19.05 -6.06
C LYS A 135 -9.25 17.76 -5.90
N ASP A 136 -8.86 16.73 -6.63
CA ASP A 136 -9.54 15.45 -6.59
C ASP A 136 -9.35 14.81 -5.21
N ILE A 137 -8.15 14.83 -4.62
CA ILE A 137 -7.92 14.41 -3.22
C ILE A 137 -8.76 15.24 -2.22
N GLN A 138 -8.76 16.57 -2.33
CA GLN A 138 -9.53 17.42 -1.42
C GLN A 138 -11.05 17.21 -1.57
N ASN A 139 -11.52 16.93 -2.77
CA ASN A 139 -12.94 16.67 -3.02
C ASN A 139 -13.45 15.38 -2.36
N THR A 140 -12.58 14.41 -2.07
CA THR A 140 -12.95 13.22 -1.31
C THR A 140 -13.22 13.51 0.18
N GLY A 141 -12.80 14.67 0.67
CA GLY A 141 -12.85 15.02 2.10
C GLY A 141 -11.54 14.80 2.83
N ALA A 142 -10.52 14.24 2.19
CA ALA A 142 -9.19 14.08 2.78
C ALA A 142 -8.51 15.44 3.02
N VAL A 143 -7.77 15.55 4.11
CA VAL A 143 -6.98 16.74 4.45
C VAL A 143 -5.60 16.61 3.81
N LEU A 144 -5.36 17.37 2.77
CA LEU A 144 -4.05 17.40 2.12
C LEU A 144 -3.06 18.21 2.97
N LEU A 145 -1.92 17.59 3.30
CA LEU A 145 -0.82 18.21 4.04
C LEU A 145 0.29 18.59 3.05
N ASP A 146 0.36 19.87 2.70
CA ASP A 146 1.42 20.43 1.85
C ASP A 146 2.25 21.40 2.68
N GLN A 147 3.44 20.98 3.08
CA GLN A 147 4.38 21.75 3.92
C GLN A 147 3.70 22.40 5.15
N THR A 148 2.70 21.76 5.70
CA THR A 148 1.90 22.26 6.80
C THR A 148 1.67 21.16 7.83
N TYR A 149 1.03 21.51 8.94
CA TYR A 149 0.61 20.54 9.95
C TYR A 149 -0.85 20.76 10.32
N LYS A 150 -1.49 19.72 10.78
CA LYS A 150 -2.83 19.76 11.34
C LYS A 150 -2.80 19.18 12.75
N ARG A 151 -3.45 19.85 13.69
CA ARG A 151 -3.64 19.28 15.04
C ARG A 151 -4.89 18.41 15.01
N VAL A 152 -4.74 17.19 15.45
CA VAL A 152 -5.84 16.24 15.69
C VAL A 152 -6.23 16.36 17.16
N SER A 153 -7.51 16.54 17.44
CA SER A 153 -8.06 16.72 18.78
C SER A 153 -9.18 15.72 19.03
#